data_9794a6d2d4f679a86040b909eb61e0b0
#
_entry.id   9794a6d2d4f679a86040b909eb61e0b0
#
_cell.length_a   1.000
_cell.length_b   1.000
_cell.length_c   1.000
_cell.angle_alpha   90.00
_cell.angle_beta   90.00
_cell.angle_gamma   90.00
#
_symmetry.space_group_name_H-M   'P 1'
#
loop_
_entity.id
_entity.type
_entity.pdbx_description
1 polymer ?
#
loop_
_entity_poly.entity_id
_entity_poly.type
_entity_poly.pdbx_seq_one_letter_code
_entity_poly.pdbx_strand_id
1 'polypeptide(L)'
;MPALLERERRSTGVEGPAARAGGGRAMARSAAAGAAARPVAAMVAAAFSLSAGLVHFVYTPDHWWAWWGYGLFFLGAGLLQTGLGVLLIVRRPPVAVTLAAIAGNVAIIVLYAISRTPYGALIGPMRGHSELPGLVDMATTMGELVTVIALLSLLPRRAVGWVTSFLLCVGVGLWLLRLTGQLVY
;
A
#
# COMPACT_ATOMS: atom_id res chain seq x y z
N MET A 1 30.62 -58.15 7.14
CA MET A 1 30.29 -57.05 8.05
C MET A 1 30.76 -55.64 7.64
N PRO A 2 31.35 -55.39 6.46
CA PRO A 2 31.66 -53.98 6.04
C PRO A 2 30.50 -53.21 5.41
N ALA A 3 29.54 -53.90 4.79
CA ALA A 3 28.44 -53.22 4.04
C ALA A 3 27.39 -52.47 4.89
N LEU A 4 27.27 -52.78 6.18
CA LEU A 4 26.33 -52.11 7.09
C LEU A 4 26.86 -50.75 7.58
N LEU A 5 28.18 -50.59 7.72
CA LEU A 5 28.80 -49.34 8.14
C LEU A 5 28.82 -48.27 7.02
N GLU A 6 28.78 -48.68 5.74
CA GLU A 6 28.73 -47.79 4.57
C GLU A 6 27.31 -47.18 4.38
N ARG A 7 26.29 -47.91 4.80
CA ARG A 7 24.89 -47.45 4.72
C ARG A 7 24.56 -46.40 5.78
N GLU A 8 25.17 -46.49 6.95
CA GLU A 8 24.98 -45.57 8.06
C GLU A 8 25.65 -44.19 7.79
N ARG A 9 26.79 -44.18 7.07
CA ARG A 9 27.44 -42.93 6.64
C ARG A 9 26.66 -42.13 5.59
N ARG A 10 25.77 -42.76 4.81
CA ARG A 10 24.89 -42.07 3.82
C ARG A 10 23.65 -41.49 4.45
N SER A 11 23.24 -41.91 5.65
CA SER A 11 22.02 -41.39 6.31
C SER A 11 22.29 -40.18 7.21
N THR A 12 23.53 -39.95 7.63
CA THR A 12 23.92 -38.69 8.29
C THR A 12 24.28 -37.67 7.21
N GLY A 13 23.28 -36.99 6.67
CA GLY A 13 23.42 -35.93 5.68
C GLY A 13 24.24 -34.75 6.21
N VAL A 14 25.54 -34.97 6.41
CA VAL A 14 26.50 -33.91 6.70
C VAL A 14 26.68 -33.12 5.41
N GLU A 15 25.89 -32.03 5.27
CA GLU A 15 26.08 -31.06 4.19
C GLU A 15 27.56 -30.66 4.16
N GLY A 16 28.23 -30.94 3.05
CA GLY A 16 29.63 -30.61 2.86
C GLY A 16 29.86 -29.08 2.90
N PRO A 17 31.11 -28.67 3.22
CA PRO A 17 31.44 -27.23 3.35
C PRO A 17 31.08 -26.40 2.11
N ALA A 18 31.00 -26.98 0.93
CA ALA A 18 30.57 -26.32 -0.30
C ALA A 18 29.08 -25.97 -0.32
N ALA A 19 28.21 -26.83 0.23
CA ALA A 19 26.76 -26.56 0.32
C ALA A 19 26.47 -25.42 1.32
N ARG A 20 27.20 -25.38 2.44
CA ARG A 20 27.11 -24.29 3.43
C ARG A 20 27.62 -22.95 2.88
N ALA A 21 28.70 -22.95 2.09
CA ALA A 21 29.24 -21.77 1.45
C ALA A 21 28.28 -21.22 0.36
N GLY A 22 27.59 -22.07 -0.38
CA GLY A 22 26.58 -21.70 -1.37
C GLY A 22 25.35 -21.04 -0.73
N GLY A 23 24.83 -21.62 0.36
CA GLY A 23 23.71 -21.08 1.12
C GLY A 23 24.02 -19.70 1.72
N GLY A 24 25.20 -19.50 2.29
CA GLY A 24 25.63 -18.21 2.84
C GLY A 24 25.70 -17.09 1.79
N ARG A 25 26.20 -17.39 0.58
CA ARG A 25 26.27 -16.44 -0.53
C ARG A 25 24.87 -16.08 -1.07
N ALA A 26 23.96 -17.04 -1.16
CA ALA A 26 22.59 -16.81 -1.59
C ALA A 26 21.83 -15.93 -0.59
N MET A 27 21.97 -16.20 0.71
CA MET A 27 21.36 -15.36 1.76
C MET A 27 21.94 -13.93 1.78
N ALA A 28 23.26 -13.78 1.62
CA ALA A 28 23.90 -12.47 1.54
C ALA A 28 23.42 -11.66 0.32
N ARG A 29 23.29 -12.28 -0.85
CA ARG A 29 22.74 -11.64 -2.07
C ARG A 29 21.29 -11.22 -1.88
N SER A 30 20.46 -12.07 -1.27
CA SER A 30 19.05 -11.74 -0.97
C SER A 30 18.94 -10.57 0.02
N ALA A 31 19.77 -10.54 1.05
CA ALA A 31 19.81 -9.43 2.01
C ALA A 31 20.27 -8.12 1.36
N ALA A 32 21.30 -8.16 0.51
CA ALA A 32 21.79 -6.99 -0.23
C ALA A 32 20.74 -6.47 -1.23
N ALA A 33 20.05 -7.35 -1.96
CA ALA A 33 18.97 -6.97 -2.85
C ALA A 33 17.80 -6.30 -2.09
N GLY A 34 17.41 -6.85 -0.94
CA GLY A 34 16.39 -6.27 -0.07
C GLY A 34 16.80 -4.90 0.51
N ALA A 35 18.08 -4.71 0.81
CA ALA A 35 18.62 -3.42 1.29
C ALA A 35 18.58 -2.35 0.19
N ALA A 36 18.88 -2.71 -1.06
CA ALA A 36 18.84 -1.79 -2.20
C ALA A 36 17.41 -1.46 -2.65
N ALA A 37 16.45 -2.38 -2.51
CA ALA A 37 15.06 -2.16 -2.91
C ALA A 37 14.31 -1.18 -2.00
N ARG A 38 14.65 -1.09 -0.74
CA ARG A 38 13.99 -0.20 0.24
C ARG A 38 14.05 1.29 -0.09
N PRO A 39 15.20 1.89 -0.46
CA PRO A 39 15.24 3.29 -0.85
C PRO A 39 14.41 3.58 -2.11
N VAL A 40 14.39 2.66 -3.09
CA VAL A 40 13.55 2.79 -4.28
C VAL A 40 12.08 2.80 -3.91
N ALA A 41 11.61 1.89 -3.06
CA ALA A 41 10.23 1.85 -2.60
C ALA A 41 9.83 3.14 -1.85
N ALA A 42 10.72 3.68 -1.00
CA ALA A 42 10.48 4.93 -0.31
C ALA A 42 10.35 6.11 -1.30
N MET A 43 11.21 6.18 -2.32
CA MET A 43 11.14 7.22 -3.35
C MET A 43 9.89 7.10 -4.21
N VAL A 44 9.48 5.89 -4.58
CA VAL A 44 8.22 5.64 -5.31
C VAL A 44 7.03 6.10 -4.47
N ALA A 45 6.95 5.67 -3.20
CA ALA A 45 5.88 6.09 -2.29
C ALA A 45 5.88 7.62 -2.11
N ALA A 46 7.05 8.27 -2.00
CA ALA A 46 7.16 9.71 -1.88
C ALA A 46 6.62 10.43 -3.12
N ALA A 47 7.04 10.00 -4.31
CA ALA A 47 6.62 10.61 -5.57
C ALA A 47 5.10 10.55 -5.75
N PHE A 48 4.50 9.37 -5.58
CA PHE A 48 3.06 9.21 -5.70
C PHE A 48 2.28 9.91 -4.60
N SER A 49 2.79 9.92 -3.36
CA SER A 49 2.17 10.65 -2.25
C SER A 49 2.18 12.17 -2.48
N LEU A 50 3.29 12.73 -2.97
CA LEU A 50 3.37 14.16 -3.32
C LEU A 50 2.44 14.50 -4.48
N SER A 51 2.38 13.65 -5.51
CA SER A 51 1.48 13.85 -6.66
C SER A 51 0.02 13.83 -6.23
N ALA A 52 -0.39 12.86 -5.42
CA ALA A 52 -1.74 12.78 -4.89
C ALA A 52 -2.08 13.97 -3.98
N GLY A 53 -1.14 14.38 -3.11
CA GLY A 53 -1.29 15.58 -2.28
C GLY A 53 -1.51 16.83 -3.10
N LEU A 54 -0.76 17.01 -4.20
CA LEU A 54 -0.94 18.14 -5.12
C LEU A 54 -2.34 18.12 -5.76
N VAL A 55 -2.79 16.96 -6.23
CA VAL A 55 -4.15 16.83 -6.80
C VAL A 55 -5.20 17.22 -5.77
N HIS A 56 -5.11 16.74 -4.52
CA HIS A 56 -6.04 17.12 -3.47
C HIS A 56 -6.04 18.62 -3.21
N PHE A 57 -4.90 19.30 -3.22
CA PHE A 57 -4.86 20.76 -3.08
C PHE A 57 -5.50 21.49 -4.25
N VAL A 58 -5.25 21.04 -5.48
CA VAL A 58 -5.83 21.64 -6.69
C VAL A 58 -7.36 21.57 -6.66
N TYR A 59 -7.93 20.45 -6.20
CA TYR A 59 -9.37 20.26 -6.16
C TYR A 59 -10.02 20.73 -4.84
N THR A 60 -9.25 21.16 -3.84
CA THR A 60 -9.79 21.68 -2.57
C THR A 60 -10.78 22.82 -2.76
N PRO A 61 -10.53 23.88 -3.60
CA PRO A 61 -11.47 24.98 -3.77
C PRO A 61 -12.83 24.52 -4.28
N ASP A 62 -12.89 23.69 -5.34
CA ASP A 62 -14.14 23.23 -5.93
C ASP A 62 -14.96 22.42 -4.92
N HIS A 63 -14.30 21.56 -4.16
CA HIS A 63 -14.94 20.77 -3.11
C HIS A 63 -15.40 21.63 -1.93
N TRP A 64 -14.67 22.71 -1.60
CA TRP A 64 -15.07 23.67 -0.57
C TRP A 64 -16.33 24.44 -0.97
N TRP A 65 -16.43 24.85 -2.22
CA TRP A 65 -17.62 25.51 -2.75
C TRP A 65 -18.83 24.57 -2.80
N ALA A 66 -18.62 23.30 -3.12
CA ALA A 66 -19.69 22.30 -3.09
C ALA A 66 -20.20 22.07 -1.63
N TRP A 67 -19.28 21.93 -0.69
CA TRP A 67 -19.56 21.84 0.74
C TRP A 67 -18.24 21.89 1.55
N TRP A 68 -18.23 22.72 2.58
CA TRP A 68 -17.04 22.94 3.41
C TRP A 68 -16.40 21.64 3.95
N GLY A 69 -17.22 20.60 4.27
CA GLY A 69 -16.73 19.31 4.76
C GLY A 69 -15.93 18.54 3.71
N TYR A 70 -16.32 18.61 2.43
CA TYR A 70 -15.51 18.04 1.34
C TYR A 70 -14.20 18.79 1.19
N GLY A 71 -14.24 20.14 1.22
CA GLY A 71 -13.03 20.96 1.18
C GLY A 71 -12.05 20.63 2.30
N LEU A 72 -12.54 20.45 3.54
CA LEU A 72 -11.70 20.03 4.67
C LEU A 72 -11.09 18.64 4.46
N PHE A 73 -11.85 17.71 3.91
CA PHE A 73 -11.32 16.37 3.57
C PHE A 73 -10.19 16.47 2.55
N PHE A 74 -10.38 17.19 1.46
CA PHE A 74 -9.38 17.37 0.41
C PHE A 74 -8.14 18.09 0.93
N LEU A 75 -8.31 19.15 1.71
CA LEU A 75 -7.21 19.86 2.35
C LEU A 75 -6.43 18.96 3.30
N GLY A 76 -7.12 18.21 4.15
CA GLY A 76 -6.50 17.27 5.11
C GLY A 76 -5.75 16.14 4.40
N ALA A 77 -6.35 15.53 3.37
CA ALA A 77 -5.69 14.52 2.54
C ALA A 77 -4.44 15.08 1.86
N GLY A 78 -4.53 16.27 1.26
CA GLY A 78 -3.41 16.96 0.64
C GLY A 78 -2.25 17.20 1.61
N LEU A 79 -2.54 17.71 2.81
CA LEU A 79 -1.53 17.94 3.86
C LEU A 79 -0.87 16.65 4.33
N LEU A 80 -1.66 15.60 4.59
CA LEU A 80 -1.15 14.32 5.07
C LEU A 80 -0.29 13.62 4.01
N GLN A 81 -0.73 13.60 2.75
CA GLN A 81 0.01 12.97 1.66
C GLN A 81 1.29 13.75 1.33
N THR A 82 1.25 15.07 1.30
CA THR A 82 2.44 15.90 1.10
C THR A 82 3.43 15.73 2.26
N GLY A 83 2.95 15.75 3.49
CA GLY A 83 3.75 15.52 4.69
C GLY A 83 4.40 14.13 4.70
N LEU A 84 3.66 13.09 4.28
CA LEU A 84 4.21 11.74 4.10
C LEU A 84 5.30 11.70 3.03
N GLY A 85 5.06 12.30 1.86
CA GLY A 85 6.02 12.34 0.77
C GLY A 85 7.33 13.01 1.19
N VAL A 86 7.26 14.18 1.83
CA VAL A 86 8.43 14.88 2.39
C VAL A 86 9.13 14.01 3.44
N LEU A 87 8.37 13.41 4.36
CA LEU A 87 8.93 12.54 5.40
C LEU A 87 9.73 11.37 4.82
N LEU A 88 9.20 10.72 3.78
CA LEU A 88 9.85 9.58 3.11
C LEU A 88 11.16 9.96 2.41
N ILE A 89 11.27 11.21 1.93
CA ILE A 89 12.50 11.74 1.33
C ILE A 89 13.56 12.04 2.41
N VAL A 90 13.13 12.68 3.50
CA VAL A 90 14.06 13.21 4.52
C VAL A 90 14.53 12.12 5.48
N ARG A 91 13.67 11.20 5.86
CA ARG A 91 14.00 10.15 6.84
C ARG A 91 13.11 8.92 6.69
N ARG A 92 13.53 7.83 7.31
CA ARG A 92 12.69 6.62 7.40
C ARG A 92 11.61 6.81 8.46
N PRO A 93 10.32 6.73 8.09
CA PRO A 93 9.25 6.81 9.08
C PRO A 93 9.27 5.59 10.01
N PRO A 94 8.88 5.76 11.29
CA PRO A 94 8.65 4.64 12.18
C PRO A 94 7.47 3.78 11.69
N VAL A 95 7.44 2.51 12.14
CA VAL A 95 6.42 1.52 11.71
C VAL A 95 5.00 2.06 11.93
N ALA A 96 4.74 2.71 13.07
CA ALA A 96 3.43 3.27 13.38
C ALA A 96 2.99 4.34 12.34
N VAL A 97 3.90 5.21 11.92
CA VAL A 97 3.60 6.22 10.88
C VAL A 97 3.38 5.56 9.52
N THR A 98 4.16 4.53 9.17
CA THR A 98 3.97 3.76 7.94
C THR A 98 2.61 3.06 7.92
N LEU A 99 2.19 2.47 9.03
CA LEU A 99 0.87 1.85 9.18
C LEU A 99 -0.26 2.88 9.08
N ALA A 100 -0.12 4.03 9.75
CA ALA A 100 -1.09 5.12 9.67
C ALA A 100 -1.22 5.66 8.24
N ALA A 101 -0.10 5.78 7.51
CA ALA A 101 -0.08 6.20 6.11
C ALA A 101 -0.77 5.19 5.18
N ILE A 102 -0.55 3.89 5.39
CA ILE A 102 -1.27 2.83 4.66
C ILE A 102 -2.77 2.93 4.95
N ALA A 103 -3.16 3.01 6.22
CA ALA A 103 -4.56 3.12 6.62
C ALA A 103 -5.25 4.36 6.03
N GLY A 104 -4.57 5.51 6.03
CA GLY A 104 -5.06 6.76 5.44
C GLY A 104 -5.30 6.64 3.94
N ASN A 105 -4.32 6.14 3.16
CA ASN A 105 -4.49 5.94 1.73
C ASN A 105 -5.61 4.92 1.41
N VAL A 106 -5.68 3.81 2.16
CA VAL A 106 -6.77 2.83 2.01
C VAL A 106 -8.12 3.46 2.31
N ALA A 107 -8.23 4.30 3.34
CA ALA A 107 -9.46 5.01 3.67
C ALA A 107 -9.89 5.94 2.53
N ILE A 108 -8.98 6.68 1.90
CA ILE A 108 -9.27 7.54 0.74
C ILE A 108 -9.76 6.69 -0.43
N ILE A 109 -9.08 5.58 -0.77
CA ILE A 109 -9.48 4.65 -1.84
C ILE A 109 -10.88 4.09 -1.58
N VAL A 110 -11.19 3.69 -0.34
CA VAL A 110 -12.51 3.16 0.05
C VAL A 110 -13.58 4.25 -0.05
N LEU A 111 -13.30 5.47 0.42
CA LEU A 111 -14.23 6.59 0.29
C LEU A 111 -14.49 6.95 -1.17
N TYR A 112 -13.46 6.94 -2.01
CA TYR A 112 -13.62 7.06 -3.47
C TYR A 112 -14.54 5.97 -4.02
N ALA A 113 -14.30 4.70 -3.70
CA ALA A 113 -15.14 3.60 -4.16
C ALA A 113 -16.60 3.75 -3.70
N ILE A 114 -16.82 4.17 -2.45
CA ILE A 114 -18.17 4.39 -1.90
C ILE A 114 -18.89 5.53 -2.65
N SER A 115 -18.19 6.63 -2.98
CA SER A 115 -18.82 7.74 -3.72
C SER A 115 -19.30 7.35 -5.14
N ARG A 116 -18.81 6.20 -5.66
CA ARG A 116 -19.24 5.60 -6.94
C ARG A 116 -20.39 4.60 -6.77
N THR A 117 -20.90 4.37 -5.56
CA THR A 117 -22.08 3.54 -5.31
C THR A 117 -23.38 4.37 -5.45
N PRO A 118 -24.56 3.72 -5.56
CA PRO A 118 -25.84 4.42 -5.52
C PRO A 118 -26.07 5.24 -4.24
N TYR A 119 -25.33 4.93 -3.18
CA TYR A 119 -25.39 5.70 -1.92
C TYR A 119 -24.65 7.03 -1.99
N GLY A 120 -23.74 7.21 -2.96
CA GLY A 120 -22.95 8.43 -3.15
C GLY A 120 -22.01 8.71 -1.98
N ALA A 121 -21.75 9.98 -1.72
CA ALA A 121 -20.96 10.40 -0.57
C ALA A 121 -21.65 10.00 0.74
N LEU A 122 -20.87 9.58 1.75
CA LEU A 122 -21.40 9.19 3.07
C LEU A 122 -22.08 10.32 3.81
N ILE A 123 -21.60 11.55 3.60
CA ILE A 123 -22.06 12.78 4.26
C ILE A 123 -22.15 13.91 3.25
N GLY A 124 -22.87 14.97 3.58
CA GLY A 124 -22.96 16.18 2.78
C GLY A 124 -24.03 16.13 1.68
N PRO A 125 -24.08 17.15 0.81
CA PRO A 125 -25.15 17.34 -0.17
C PRO A 125 -25.16 16.31 -1.30
N MET A 126 -24.03 15.62 -1.57
CA MET A 126 -23.94 14.56 -2.61
C MET A 126 -24.35 13.18 -2.10
N ARG A 127 -24.88 13.09 -0.87
CA ARG A 127 -25.40 11.85 -0.34
C ARG A 127 -26.55 11.31 -1.19
N GLY A 128 -26.47 10.03 -1.58
CA GLY A 128 -27.47 9.41 -2.46
C GLY A 128 -27.28 9.70 -3.96
N HIS A 129 -26.22 10.43 -4.31
CA HIS A 129 -25.88 10.70 -5.70
C HIS A 129 -24.54 10.08 -6.04
N SER A 130 -24.53 9.09 -6.93
CA SER A 130 -23.28 8.49 -7.42
C SER A 130 -22.55 9.46 -8.34
N GLU A 131 -21.25 9.56 -8.17
CA GLU A 131 -20.38 10.33 -9.05
C GLU A 131 -19.79 9.43 -10.14
N LEU A 132 -19.68 9.95 -11.37
CA LEU A 132 -18.97 9.25 -12.43
C LEU A 132 -17.46 9.32 -12.21
N PRO A 133 -16.71 8.24 -12.49
CA PRO A 133 -15.26 8.26 -12.36
C PRO A 133 -14.62 9.20 -13.37
N GLY A 134 -13.85 10.17 -12.89
CA GLY A 134 -12.99 11.02 -13.69
C GLY A 134 -11.61 10.40 -13.93
N LEU A 135 -10.95 10.79 -15.03
CA LEU A 135 -9.59 10.29 -15.33
C LEU A 135 -8.59 10.67 -14.22
N VAL A 136 -8.68 11.89 -13.69
CA VAL A 136 -7.81 12.39 -12.62
C VAL A 136 -8.04 11.60 -11.34
N ASP A 137 -9.30 11.34 -10.97
CA ASP A 137 -9.66 10.57 -9.79
C ASP A 137 -9.10 9.15 -9.85
N MET A 138 -9.28 8.50 -11.02
CA MET A 138 -8.74 7.15 -11.25
C MET A 138 -7.21 7.13 -11.16
N ALA A 139 -6.53 8.09 -11.80
CA ALA A 139 -5.07 8.18 -11.77
C ALA A 139 -4.56 8.44 -10.33
N THR A 140 -5.22 9.30 -9.57
CA THR A 140 -4.88 9.59 -8.16
C THR A 140 -5.07 8.34 -7.30
N THR A 141 -6.22 7.66 -7.43
CA THR A 141 -6.50 6.41 -6.71
C THR A 141 -5.49 5.30 -7.02
N MET A 142 -5.08 5.18 -8.30
CA MET A 142 -4.00 4.24 -8.68
C MET A 142 -2.66 4.64 -8.05
N GLY A 143 -2.35 5.93 -7.99
CA GLY A 143 -1.16 6.46 -7.31
C GLY A 143 -1.16 6.14 -5.80
N GLU A 144 -2.31 6.27 -5.15
CA GLU A 144 -2.49 5.89 -3.74
C GLU A 144 -2.30 4.39 -3.53
N LEU A 145 -2.81 3.56 -4.44
CA LEU A 145 -2.59 2.11 -4.39
C LEU A 145 -1.10 1.77 -4.54
N VAL A 146 -0.39 2.42 -5.47
CA VAL A 146 1.07 2.26 -5.62
C VAL A 146 1.79 2.69 -4.34
N THR A 147 1.36 3.80 -3.72
CA THR A 147 1.88 4.26 -2.43
C THR A 147 1.70 3.19 -1.35
N VAL A 148 0.53 2.59 -1.22
CA VAL A 148 0.25 1.50 -0.27
C VAL A 148 1.17 0.31 -0.50
N ILE A 149 1.32 -0.15 -1.76
CA ILE A 149 2.18 -1.29 -2.12
C ILE A 149 3.64 -0.99 -1.78
N ALA A 150 4.12 0.21 -2.10
CA ALA A 150 5.47 0.63 -1.79
C ALA A 150 5.71 0.72 -0.28
N LEU A 151 4.77 1.28 0.50
CA LEU A 151 4.84 1.35 1.97
C LEU A 151 4.84 -0.04 2.62
N LEU A 152 4.09 -1.01 2.08
CA LEU A 152 4.12 -2.40 2.57
C LEU A 152 5.52 -2.99 2.54
N SER A 153 6.32 -2.68 1.50
CA SER A 153 7.69 -3.17 1.38
C SER A 153 8.65 -2.58 2.44
N LEU A 154 8.27 -1.48 3.07
CA LEU A 154 9.04 -0.83 4.15
C LEU A 154 8.76 -1.44 5.53
N LEU A 155 7.66 -2.18 5.69
CA LEU A 155 7.24 -2.80 6.93
C LEU A 155 8.11 -4.03 7.28
N PRO A 156 8.23 -4.37 8.58
CA PRO A 156 8.81 -5.63 9.01
C PRO A 156 7.90 -6.80 8.57
N ARG A 157 8.50 -7.95 8.23
CA ARG A 157 7.79 -9.13 7.71
C ARG A 157 6.57 -9.54 8.54
N ARG A 158 6.64 -9.40 9.87
CA ARG A 158 5.51 -9.74 10.76
C ARG A 158 4.30 -8.85 10.52
N ALA A 159 4.50 -7.54 10.31
CA ALA A 159 3.42 -6.59 10.04
C ALA A 159 2.84 -6.77 8.63
N VAL A 160 3.67 -7.10 7.63
CA VAL A 160 3.24 -7.30 6.24
C VAL A 160 2.12 -8.35 6.16
N GLY A 161 2.25 -9.49 6.83
CA GLY A 161 1.23 -10.56 6.79
C GLY A 161 -0.15 -10.08 7.22
N TRP A 162 -0.24 -9.42 8.36
CA TRP A 162 -1.52 -8.89 8.88
C TRP A 162 -2.10 -7.81 7.98
N VAL A 163 -1.27 -6.86 7.55
CA VAL A 163 -1.73 -5.77 6.67
C VAL A 163 -2.19 -6.32 5.33
N THR A 164 -1.46 -7.26 4.73
CA THR A 164 -1.85 -7.87 3.46
C THR A 164 -3.17 -8.63 3.58
N SER A 165 -3.38 -9.38 4.67
CA SER A 165 -4.66 -10.06 4.92
C SER A 165 -5.81 -9.07 5.04
N PHE A 166 -5.61 -7.96 5.76
CA PHE A 166 -6.61 -6.89 5.87
C PHE A 166 -6.91 -6.26 4.49
N LEU A 167 -5.88 -5.93 3.71
CA LEU A 167 -6.05 -5.36 2.37
C LEU A 167 -6.78 -6.31 1.41
N LEU A 168 -6.52 -7.63 1.51
CA LEU A 168 -7.26 -8.63 0.75
C LEU A 168 -8.74 -8.64 1.13
N CYS A 169 -9.07 -8.56 2.41
CA CYS A 169 -10.46 -8.46 2.86
C CYS A 169 -11.15 -7.20 2.29
N VAL A 170 -10.47 -6.04 2.33
CA VAL A 170 -10.99 -4.80 1.73
C VAL A 170 -11.18 -4.96 0.23
N GLY A 171 -10.18 -5.49 -0.49
CA GLY A 171 -10.26 -5.73 -1.93
C GLY A 171 -11.39 -6.68 -2.33
N VAL A 172 -11.55 -7.78 -1.60
CA VAL A 172 -12.68 -8.72 -1.80
C VAL A 172 -14.01 -8.02 -1.54
N GLY A 173 -14.11 -7.21 -0.48
CA GLY A 173 -15.33 -6.43 -0.19
C GLY A 173 -15.69 -5.47 -1.32
N LEU A 174 -14.73 -4.70 -1.85
CA LEU A 174 -14.94 -3.81 -2.99
C LEU A 174 -15.33 -4.60 -4.26
N TRP A 175 -14.71 -5.75 -4.50
CA TRP A 175 -15.04 -6.61 -5.62
C TRP A 175 -16.46 -7.18 -5.53
N LEU A 176 -16.89 -7.60 -4.34
CA LEU A 176 -18.28 -8.04 -4.11
C LEU A 176 -19.28 -6.91 -4.34
N LEU A 177 -18.98 -5.67 -3.89
CA LEU A 177 -19.82 -4.50 -4.19
C LEU A 177 -19.91 -4.25 -5.71
N ARG A 178 -18.83 -4.50 -6.44
CA ARG A 178 -18.84 -4.41 -7.91
C ARG A 178 -19.74 -5.48 -8.55
N LEU A 179 -19.59 -6.75 -8.13
CA LEU A 179 -20.36 -7.87 -8.68
C LEU A 179 -21.86 -7.78 -8.39
N THR A 180 -22.21 -7.21 -7.24
CA THR A 180 -23.62 -7.02 -6.85
C THR A 180 -24.26 -5.78 -7.49
N GLY A 181 -23.54 -5.07 -8.37
CA GLY A 181 -24.02 -3.88 -9.02
C GLY A 181 -24.12 -2.64 -8.11
N GLN A 182 -23.51 -2.70 -6.92
CA GLN A 182 -23.47 -1.58 -5.98
C GLN A 182 -22.43 -0.52 -6.33
N LEU A 183 -21.47 -0.82 -7.21
CA LEU A 183 -20.53 0.14 -7.78
C LEU A 183 -20.97 0.49 -9.20
N VAL A 184 -21.24 1.77 -9.44
CA VAL A 184 -21.61 2.33 -10.76
C VAL A 184 -20.31 2.72 -11.48
N TYR A 185 -20.20 2.37 -12.76
CA TYR A 185 -19.13 2.81 -13.66
C TYR A 185 -19.71 3.38 -14.93
#